data_56ea25f283bc23019e8174fc71320af7
#
_entry.id   56ea25f283bc23019e8174fc71320af7
#
_cell.length_a   1.000
_cell.length_b   1.000
_cell.length_c   1.000
_cell.angle_alpha   90.00
_cell.angle_beta   90.00
_cell.angle_gamma   90.00
#
_symmetry.space_group_name_H-M   'P 1'
#
loop_
_entity.id
_entity.type
_entity.pdbx_description
1 polymer ?
#
loop_
_entity_poly.entity_id
_entity_poly.type
_entity_poly.pdbx_seq_one_letter_code
_entity_poly.pdbx_strand_id
1 'polypeptide(L)'
;QIYTLRANLEGLVIMELENKELGSLIKTLKESNERMETSFKKNNIVDYFQENIFFHQQIIDFANNDILKKTIALVNEVSLPVRYQLMHHSLPSRRSLTYHEQIVNFIEQINLLDARIFTEKHVLENIEKASLVYS
;
A
#
# COMPACT_ATOMS: atom_id res chain seq x y z
N GLN A 1 3.55 16.68 -2.19
CA GLN A 1 2.26 17.00 -1.58
C GLN A 1 1.20 15.93 -1.80
N ILE A 2 1.11 15.41 -3.03
CA ILE A 2 0.13 14.36 -3.33
C ILE A 2 0.43 13.07 -2.54
N TYR A 3 1.69 12.72 -2.36
CA TYR A 3 2.07 11.55 -1.57
C TYR A 3 1.84 11.74 -0.08
N THR A 4 2.03 12.96 0.42
CA THR A 4 1.72 13.27 1.82
C THR A 4 0.23 13.12 2.08
N LEU A 5 -0.61 13.64 1.18
CA LEU A 5 -2.06 13.47 1.28
C LEU A 5 -2.44 11.99 1.21
N ARG A 6 -1.88 11.26 0.25
CA ARG A 6 -2.14 9.83 0.10
C ARG A 6 -1.75 9.05 1.37
N ALA A 7 -0.57 9.36 1.95
CA ALA A 7 -0.12 8.72 3.17
C ALA A 7 -1.10 8.94 4.32
N ASN A 8 -1.56 10.18 4.50
CA ASN A 8 -2.52 10.50 5.54
C ASN A 8 -3.85 9.80 5.34
N LEU A 9 -4.35 9.75 4.11
CA LEU A 9 -5.62 9.09 3.80
C LEU A 9 -5.53 7.58 4.03
N GLU A 10 -4.48 6.94 3.58
CA GLU A 10 -4.30 5.49 3.78
C GLU A 10 -4.07 5.16 5.25
N GLY A 11 -3.44 6.06 6.01
CA GLY A 11 -3.33 5.92 7.46
C GLY A 11 -4.69 5.99 8.14
N LEU A 12 -5.55 6.90 7.71
CA LEU A 12 -6.93 6.99 8.24
C LEU A 12 -7.73 5.72 7.94
N VAL A 13 -7.54 5.14 6.77
CA VAL A 13 -8.19 3.86 6.40
C VAL A 13 -7.83 2.76 7.41
N ILE A 14 -6.58 2.67 7.80
CA ILE A 14 -6.15 1.68 8.81
C ILE A 14 -6.93 1.88 10.12
N MET A 15 -7.11 3.11 10.55
CA MET A 15 -7.83 3.39 11.80
C MET A 15 -9.32 3.03 11.71
N GLU A 16 -9.89 3.01 10.50
CA GLU A 16 -11.27 2.55 10.28
C GLU A 16 -11.45 1.04 10.49
N LEU A 17 -10.37 0.29 10.61
CA LEU A 17 -10.43 -1.15 10.87
C LEU A 17 -10.78 -1.48 12.33
N GLU A 18 -10.77 -0.48 13.21
CA GLU A 18 -11.07 -0.67 14.62
C GLU A 18 -12.45 -1.30 14.80
N ASN A 19 -12.54 -2.28 15.71
CA ASN A 19 -13.77 -2.99 16.05
C ASN A 19 -14.40 -3.81 14.91
N LYS A 20 -13.65 -4.08 13.83
CA LYS A 20 -14.11 -4.94 12.76
C LYS A 20 -13.53 -6.36 12.91
N GLU A 21 -14.25 -7.33 12.35
CA GLU A 21 -13.75 -8.70 12.23
C GLU A 21 -12.73 -8.75 11.10
N LEU A 22 -11.45 -8.91 11.43
CA LEU A 22 -10.35 -8.75 10.47
C LEU A 22 -9.86 -10.04 9.84
N GLY A 23 -10.40 -11.20 10.24
CA GLY A 23 -9.89 -12.49 9.79
C GLY A 23 -9.85 -12.67 8.28
N SER A 24 -10.92 -12.31 7.58
CA SER A 24 -10.97 -12.42 6.12
C SER A 24 -10.01 -11.46 5.43
N LEU A 25 -9.88 -10.23 5.95
CA LEU A 25 -8.92 -9.26 5.42
C LEU A 25 -7.50 -9.78 5.58
N ILE A 26 -7.13 -10.25 6.75
CA ILE A 26 -5.79 -10.77 7.04
C ILE A 26 -5.45 -11.90 6.07
N LYS A 27 -6.39 -12.83 5.85
CA LYS A 27 -6.20 -13.92 4.89
C LYS A 27 -5.92 -13.39 3.49
N THR A 28 -6.73 -12.44 3.02
CA THR A 28 -6.57 -11.84 1.69
C THR A 28 -5.23 -11.12 1.56
N LEU A 29 -4.81 -10.41 2.59
CA LEU A 29 -3.53 -9.68 2.57
C LEU A 29 -2.34 -10.64 2.57
N LYS A 30 -2.41 -11.72 3.32
CA LYS A 30 -1.36 -12.75 3.31
C LYS A 30 -1.23 -13.41 1.95
N GLU A 31 -2.35 -13.73 1.31
CA GLU A 31 -2.36 -14.28 -0.05
C GLU A 31 -1.76 -13.29 -1.05
N SER A 32 -2.06 -12.00 -0.91
CA SER A 32 -1.46 -10.94 -1.73
C SER A 32 0.06 -10.90 -1.55
N ASN A 33 0.54 -10.98 -0.32
CA ASN A 33 1.96 -10.99 -0.03
C ASN A 33 2.66 -12.22 -0.62
N GLU A 34 2.00 -13.38 -0.62
CA GLU A 34 2.53 -14.58 -1.27
C GLU A 34 2.68 -14.38 -2.78
N ARG A 35 1.69 -13.79 -3.43
CA ARG A 35 1.77 -13.47 -4.86
C ARG A 35 2.84 -12.43 -5.16
N MET A 36 3.00 -11.43 -4.29
CA MET A 36 4.10 -10.46 -4.41
C MET A 36 5.46 -11.13 -4.31
N GLU A 37 5.62 -12.05 -3.37
CA GLU A 37 6.86 -12.82 -3.21
C GLU A 37 7.18 -13.61 -4.48
N THR A 38 6.19 -14.27 -5.04
CA THR A 38 6.34 -15.03 -6.29
C THR A 38 6.75 -14.11 -7.44
N SER A 39 6.09 -12.98 -7.59
CA SER A 39 6.40 -12.01 -8.64
C SER A 39 7.82 -11.45 -8.48
N PHE A 40 8.21 -11.16 -7.25
CA PHE A 40 9.56 -10.68 -6.95
C PHE A 40 10.62 -11.71 -7.34
N LYS A 41 10.43 -12.97 -6.96
CA LYS A 41 11.37 -14.06 -7.29
C LYS A 41 11.48 -14.31 -8.78
N LYS A 42 10.38 -14.13 -9.51
CA LYS A 42 10.36 -14.28 -10.97
C LYS A 42 10.83 -13.02 -11.71
N ASN A 43 11.19 -11.99 -10.98
CA ASN A 43 11.57 -10.69 -11.52
C ASN A 43 10.47 -10.09 -12.41
N ASN A 44 9.21 -10.36 -12.08
CA ASN A 44 8.06 -9.82 -12.79
C ASN A 44 7.62 -8.51 -12.14
N ILE A 45 8.19 -7.40 -12.62
CA ILE A 45 8.00 -6.06 -12.05
C ILE A 45 6.54 -5.62 -12.16
N VAL A 46 5.89 -5.90 -13.30
CA VAL A 46 4.51 -5.48 -13.56
C VAL A 46 3.57 -6.14 -12.56
N ASP A 47 3.66 -7.45 -12.39
CA ASP A 47 2.81 -8.18 -11.45
C ASP A 47 3.10 -7.76 -10.01
N TYR A 48 4.36 -7.56 -9.66
CA TYR A 48 4.76 -7.08 -8.33
C TYR A 48 4.11 -5.74 -8.02
N PHE A 49 4.16 -4.81 -8.97
CA PHE A 49 3.57 -3.48 -8.82
C PHE A 49 2.04 -3.56 -8.70
N GLN A 50 1.39 -4.39 -9.53
CA GLN A 50 -0.06 -4.55 -9.48
C GLN A 50 -0.52 -5.18 -8.17
N GLU A 51 0.22 -6.14 -7.63
CA GLU A 51 -0.10 -6.70 -6.31
C GLU A 51 0.09 -5.68 -5.19
N ASN A 52 1.07 -4.78 -5.31
CA ASN A 52 1.21 -3.69 -4.35
C ASN A 52 -0.05 -2.81 -4.34
N ILE A 53 -0.57 -2.47 -5.51
CA ILE A 53 -1.82 -1.72 -5.62
C ILE A 53 -2.98 -2.52 -5.02
N PHE A 54 -3.10 -3.80 -5.36
CA PHE A 54 -4.15 -4.69 -4.87
C PHE A 54 -4.15 -4.76 -3.34
N PHE A 55 -3.00 -4.92 -2.73
CA PHE A 55 -2.87 -5.01 -1.27
C PHE A 55 -3.52 -3.80 -0.57
N HIS A 56 -3.15 -2.60 -0.99
CA HIS A 56 -3.70 -1.38 -0.40
C HIS A 56 -5.19 -1.22 -0.69
N GLN A 57 -5.63 -1.59 -1.89
CA GLN A 57 -7.03 -1.49 -2.28
C GLN A 57 -7.91 -2.41 -1.44
N GLN A 58 -7.42 -3.59 -1.06
CA GLN A 58 -8.18 -4.51 -0.21
C GLN A 58 -8.47 -3.89 1.15
N ILE A 59 -7.50 -3.19 1.73
CA ILE A 59 -7.68 -2.52 3.01
C ILE A 59 -8.69 -1.37 2.85
N ILE A 60 -8.57 -0.58 1.80
CA ILE A 60 -9.47 0.54 1.51
C ILE A 60 -10.92 0.05 1.38
N ASP A 61 -11.12 -1.02 0.62
CA ASP A 61 -12.46 -1.58 0.40
C ASP A 61 -13.03 -2.17 1.70
N PHE A 62 -12.20 -2.85 2.48
CA PHE A 62 -12.64 -3.47 3.73
C PHE A 62 -13.03 -2.42 4.78
N ALA A 63 -12.35 -1.30 4.82
CA ALA A 63 -12.67 -0.20 5.73
C ALA A 63 -14.08 0.36 5.49
N ASN A 64 -14.58 0.25 4.28
CA ASN A 64 -15.95 0.58 3.89
C ASN A 64 -16.36 2.02 4.26
N ASN A 65 -15.46 2.97 4.07
CA ASN A 65 -15.72 4.39 4.26
C ASN A 65 -15.78 5.06 2.88
N ASP A 66 -17.00 5.39 2.43
CA ASP A 66 -17.20 5.90 1.07
C ASP A 66 -16.47 7.22 0.80
N ILE A 67 -16.40 8.10 1.77
CA ILE A 67 -15.72 9.40 1.61
C ILE A 67 -14.23 9.18 1.43
N LEU A 68 -13.61 8.37 2.27
CA LEU A 68 -12.19 8.03 2.16
C LEU A 68 -11.90 7.31 0.85
N LYS A 69 -12.75 6.36 0.48
CA LYS A 69 -12.58 5.57 -0.75
C LYS A 69 -12.61 6.46 -1.99
N LYS A 70 -13.58 7.37 -2.07
CA LYS A 70 -13.69 8.30 -3.21
C LYS A 70 -12.53 9.28 -3.25
N THR A 71 -12.12 9.80 -2.09
CA THR A 71 -11.01 10.74 -2.01
C THR A 71 -9.70 10.08 -2.42
N ILE A 72 -9.46 8.85 -1.97
CA ILE A 72 -8.26 8.10 -2.35
C ILE A 72 -8.27 7.79 -3.85
N ALA A 73 -9.43 7.47 -4.43
CA ALA A 73 -9.54 7.22 -5.86
C ALA A 73 -9.11 8.45 -6.67
N LEU A 74 -9.51 9.65 -6.26
CA LEU A 74 -9.06 10.89 -6.90
C LEU A 74 -7.55 11.10 -6.78
N VAL A 75 -7.00 10.88 -5.59
CA VAL A 75 -5.56 11.00 -5.35
C VAL A 75 -4.79 9.99 -6.22
N ASN A 76 -5.32 8.78 -6.37
CA ASN A 76 -4.69 7.74 -7.19
C ASN A 76 -4.72 8.10 -8.68
N GLU A 77 -5.77 8.75 -9.17
CA GLU A 77 -5.80 9.22 -10.56
C GLU A 77 -4.62 10.13 -10.87
N VAL A 78 -4.25 10.98 -9.92
CA VAL A 78 -3.12 11.91 -10.08
C VAL A 78 -1.78 11.20 -9.90
N SER A 79 -1.68 10.28 -8.94
CA SER A 79 -0.42 9.66 -8.55
C SER A 79 -0.01 8.45 -9.39
N LEU A 80 -0.96 7.71 -9.96
CA LEU A 80 -0.67 6.48 -10.71
C LEU A 80 0.28 6.69 -11.89
N PRO A 81 0.14 7.73 -12.73
CA PRO A 81 1.10 7.92 -13.82
C PRO A 81 2.54 8.06 -13.35
N VAL A 82 2.77 8.76 -12.24
CA VAL A 82 4.09 8.90 -11.65
C VAL A 82 4.59 7.55 -11.14
N ARG A 83 3.72 6.79 -10.48
CA ARG A 83 4.08 5.46 -9.94
C ARG A 83 4.43 4.47 -11.04
N TYR A 84 3.73 4.50 -12.18
CA TYR A 84 4.09 3.68 -13.34
C TYR A 84 5.45 4.06 -13.90
N GLN A 85 5.76 5.35 -13.99
CA GLN A 85 7.08 5.78 -14.42
C GLN A 85 8.18 5.32 -13.46
N LEU A 86 7.93 5.43 -12.16
CA LEU A 86 8.88 4.96 -11.14
C LEU A 86 9.14 3.46 -11.28
N MET A 87 8.14 2.68 -11.61
CA MET A 87 8.27 1.24 -11.83
C MET A 87 9.29 0.95 -12.95
N HIS A 88 9.27 1.73 -14.03
CA HIS A 88 10.17 1.54 -15.17
C HIS A 88 11.60 2.01 -14.90
N HIS A 89 11.79 2.92 -13.94
CA HIS A 89 13.09 3.50 -13.64
C HIS A 89 13.75 2.96 -12.38
N SER A 90 13.08 2.06 -11.67
CA SER A 90 13.57 1.49 -10.41
C SER A 90 13.89 0.02 -10.58
N LEU A 91 14.96 -0.45 -9.93
CA LEU A 91 15.20 -1.88 -9.80
C LEU A 91 14.20 -2.47 -8.82
N PRO A 92 13.72 -3.71 -9.05
CA PRO A 92 12.84 -4.35 -8.08
C PRO A 92 13.52 -4.44 -6.72
N SER A 93 12.76 -4.08 -5.69
CA SER A 93 13.24 -4.12 -4.32
C SER A 93 12.23 -4.87 -3.46
N ARG A 94 12.74 -5.67 -2.52
CA ARG A 94 11.88 -6.37 -1.56
C ARG A 94 11.25 -5.42 -0.53
N ARG A 95 11.58 -4.15 -0.56
CA ARG A 95 11.18 -3.16 0.45
C ARG A 95 9.66 -3.06 0.61
N SER A 96 8.92 -2.95 -0.50
CA SER A 96 7.45 -2.88 -0.46
C SER A 96 6.86 -4.13 0.20
N LEU A 97 7.33 -5.30 -0.18
CA LEU A 97 6.87 -6.55 0.39
C LEU A 97 7.17 -6.63 1.89
N THR A 98 8.34 -6.18 2.30
CA THR A 98 8.70 -6.13 3.72
C THR A 98 7.75 -5.23 4.51
N TYR A 99 7.41 -4.06 3.97
CA TYR A 99 6.41 -3.20 4.59
C TYR A 99 5.05 -3.88 4.70
N HIS A 100 4.61 -4.55 3.63
CA HIS A 100 3.32 -5.24 3.62
C HIS A 100 3.27 -6.35 4.66
N GLU A 101 4.35 -7.11 4.81
CA GLU A 101 4.42 -8.17 5.82
C GLU A 101 4.32 -7.59 7.24
N GLN A 102 4.99 -6.47 7.50
CA GLN A 102 4.94 -5.82 8.80
C GLN A 102 3.55 -5.22 9.08
N ILE A 103 2.92 -4.60 8.08
CA ILE A 103 1.56 -4.06 8.21
C ILE A 103 0.60 -5.18 8.59
N VAL A 104 0.66 -6.32 7.92
CA VAL A 104 -0.21 -7.47 8.24
C VAL A 104 0.03 -7.96 9.66
N ASN A 105 1.29 -8.06 10.08
CA ASN A 105 1.61 -8.48 11.44
C ASN A 105 0.99 -7.55 12.49
N PHE A 106 1.06 -6.25 12.28
CA PHE A 106 0.45 -5.28 13.19
C PHE A 106 -1.07 -5.38 13.19
N ILE A 107 -1.69 -5.58 12.02
CA ILE A 107 -3.14 -5.77 11.93
C ILE A 107 -3.57 -7.02 12.69
N GLU A 108 -2.82 -8.13 12.55
CA GLU A 108 -3.10 -9.36 13.28
C GLU A 108 -3.05 -9.16 14.79
N GLN A 109 -2.13 -8.33 15.27
CA GLN A 109 -1.97 -8.01 16.68
C GLN A 109 -2.96 -6.94 17.15
N ILE A 110 -3.81 -6.45 16.27
CA ILE A 110 -4.72 -5.33 16.52
C ILE A 110 -3.94 -4.07 16.96
N ASN A 111 -2.71 -3.98 16.52
CA ASN A 111 -1.87 -2.80 16.73
C ASN A 111 -2.03 -1.86 15.54
N LEU A 112 -3.20 -1.22 15.45
CA LEU A 112 -3.55 -0.41 14.29
C LEU A 112 -2.72 0.86 14.19
N LEU A 113 -2.26 1.40 15.31
CA LEU A 113 -1.42 2.60 15.29
C LEU A 113 -0.09 2.34 14.59
N ASP A 114 0.57 1.23 14.91
CA ASP A 114 1.82 0.87 14.23
C ASP A 114 1.58 0.46 12.78
N ALA A 115 0.47 -0.22 12.49
CA ALA A 115 0.07 -0.53 11.11
C ALA A 115 -0.09 0.77 10.31
N ARG A 116 -0.70 1.80 10.89
CA ARG A 116 -0.84 3.11 10.28
C ARG A 116 0.50 3.77 10.01
N ILE A 117 1.38 3.77 11.01
CA ILE A 117 2.71 4.39 10.89
C ILE A 117 3.50 3.73 9.75
N PHE A 118 3.48 2.41 9.66
CA PHE A 118 4.19 1.68 8.62
C PHE A 118 3.57 1.91 7.24
N THR A 119 2.24 2.01 7.16
CA THR A 119 1.55 2.35 5.92
C THR A 119 1.95 3.75 5.43
N GLU A 120 1.97 4.73 6.33
CA GLU A 120 2.38 6.10 6.00
C GLU A 120 3.84 6.14 5.53
N LYS A 121 4.72 5.45 6.21
CA LYS A 121 6.14 5.37 5.81
C LYS A 121 6.30 4.77 4.42
N HIS A 122 5.59 3.68 4.15
CA HIS A 122 5.65 3.00 2.86
C HIS A 122 5.22 3.94 1.71
N VAL A 123 4.12 4.67 1.91
CA VAL A 123 3.66 5.65 0.92
C VAL A 123 4.65 6.78 0.76
N LEU A 124 5.17 7.32 1.86
CA LEU A 124 6.08 8.47 1.84
C LEU A 124 7.42 8.17 1.18
N GLU A 125 7.89 6.93 1.21
CA GLU A 125 9.12 6.56 0.50
C GLU A 125 9.06 6.83 -1.00
N ASN A 126 7.87 6.83 -1.58
CA ASN A 126 7.69 7.12 -3.00
C ASN A 126 8.00 8.58 -3.35
N ILE A 127 8.02 9.49 -2.37
CA ILE A 127 8.37 10.91 -2.60
C ILE A 127 9.82 11.04 -3.05
N GLU A 128 10.75 10.37 -2.38
CA GLU A 128 12.17 10.40 -2.74
C GLU A 128 12.40 9.86 -4.14
N LYS A 129 11.75 8.73 -4.47
CA LYS A 129 11.84 8.14 -5.79
C LYS A 129 11.29 9.07 -6.87
N ALA A 130 10.16 9.72 -6.62
CA ALA A 130 9.58 10.68 -7.54
C ALA A 130 10.53 11.86 -7.77
N SER A 131 11.16 12.37 -6.72
CA SER A 131 12.15 13.43 -6.80
C SER A 131 13.33 13.03 -7.69
N LEU A 132 13.81 11.80 -7.60
CA LEU A 132 14.91 11.31 -8.43
C LEU A 132 14.53 11.23 -9.92
N VAL A 133 13.27 10.93 -10.23
CA VAL A 133 12.80 10.82 -11.62
C VAL A 133 12.59 12.20 -12.25
N TYR A 134 12.13 13.18 -11.49
CA TYR A 134 11.72 14.49 -12.00
C TYR A 134 12.68 15.63 -11.64
N SER A 135 13.76 15.32 -10.93
CA SER A 135 14.82 16.30 -10.69
C SER A 135 15.86 16.33 -11.85
#